data_913bd2bed1f7adc206e66ddcc45c60a4
#
_entry.id   913bd2bed1f7adc206e66ddcc45c60a4
#
_cell.length_a   1.000
_cell.length_b   1.000
_cell.length_c   1.000
_cell.angle_alpha   90.00
_cell.angle_beta   90.00
_cell.angle_gamma   90.00
#
_symmetry.space_group_name_H-M   'P 1'
#
loop_
_entity.id
_entity.type
_entity.pdbx_description
1 polymer ?
#
loop_
_entity_poly.entity_id
_entity_poly.type
_entity_poly.pdbx_seq_one_letter_code
_entity_poly.pdbx_strand_id
1 'polypeptide(L)'
;FAAYIMGSVDIEKLHLVAGFRYERTDFSTSGMRVELVENEQTDVEEVVNTPWEAERDYDHWLPSVNARYTFSDKLQLRAAYTQTISRPKFEDVAAFQIIESKTEEDDGVFVTEREAEVGNPELQPYEAQNVDLSLEYYPGDVGVISAGLFYKNIDNFVVYADVAGTAGWEGFEEVIQPINGDSADLTGLELSWVKAFNNGFIVSANATFTDSEATTFLDGEKFETQLPNQSDRIGNLTIGYEANDFSVRLATTYKSENFEEIDGDMLRFEDDHVQMDFMARYYINDTMQVYFNGINLGDEPFYNYFDTRSQNAQYE
;
A
#
# COMPACT_ATOMS: atom_id res chain seq x y z
N PHE A 1 21.83 0.37 -10.98
CA PHE A 1 22.75 1.52 -10.87
C PHE A 1 21.97 2.78 -10.53
N ALA A 2 22.52 3.64 -9.65
CA ALA A 2 21.92 4.94 -9.34
C ALA A 2 23.01 6.01 -9.16
N ALA A 3 22.71 7.23 -9.57
CA ALA A 3 23.52 8.41 -9.36
C ALA A 3 22.63 9.62 -9.05
N TYR A 4 23.10 10.56 -8.24
CA TYR A 4 22.36 11.78 -7.95
C TYR A 4 23.28 13.00 -7.82
N ILE A 5 22.69 14.15 -8.01
CA ILE A 5 23.26 15.46 -7.69
C ILE A 5 22.24 16.27 -6.90
N MET A 6 22.71 16.99 -5.89
CA MET A 6 21.85 17.80 -5.04
C MET A 6 22.61 19.06 -4.61
N GLY A 7 21.89 20.17 -4.53
CA GLY A 7 22.38 21.44 -4.01
C GLY A 7 21.40 22.04 -3.03
N SER A 8 21.91 22.88 -2.12
CA SER A 8 21.08 23.65 -1.21
C SER A 8 21.53 25.11 -1.16
N VAL A 9 20.58 25.99 -0.87
CA VAL A 9 20.84 27.42 -0.69
C VAL A 9 19.95 28.00 0.41
N ASP A 10 20.56 28.87 1.22
CA ASP A 10 19.84 29.66 2.23
C ASP A 10 19.73 31.10 1.76
N ILE A 11 18.50 31.60 1.66
CA ILE A 11 18.17 32.97 1.27
C ILE A 11 17.30 33.57 2.39
N GLU A 12 17.93 34.27 3.33
CA GLU A 12 17.29 34.84 4.53
C GLU A 12 16.49 33.77 5.30
N LYS A 13 15.16 33.76 5.15
CA LYS A 13 14.23 32.85 5.82
C LYS A 13 13.87 31.62 5.01
N LEU A 14 14.32 31.55 3.77
CA LEU A 14 14.07 30.45 2.85
C LEU A 14 15.27 29.54 2.79
N HIS A 15 15.06 28.28 3.11
CA HIS A 15 15.99 27.18 2.82
C HIS A 15 15.45 26.36 1.65
N LEU A 16 16.20 26.25 0.57
CA LEU A 16 15.84 25.52 -0.62
C LEU A 16 16.84 24.40 -0.87
N VAL A 17 16.33 23.19 -1.12
CA VAL A 17 17.12 22.03 -1.57
C VAL A 17 16.54 21.54 -2.87
N ALA A 18 17.36 21.39 -3.89
CA ALA A 18 16.97 20.80 -5.17
C ALA A 18 17.93 19.68 -5.55
N GLY A 19 17.40 18.62 -6.07
CA GLY A 19 18.18 17.46 -6.47
C GLY A 19 17.60 16.76 -7.67
N PHE A 20 18.43 15.92 -8.25
CA PHE A 20 18.08 15.14 -9.41
C PHE A 20 18.77 13.78 -9.31
N ARG A 21 17.99 12.71 -9.42
CA ARG A 21 18.48 11.33 -9.31
C ARG A 21 18.14 10.58 -10.59
N TYR A 22 19.10 9.85 -11.09
CA TYR A 22 18.93 8.88 -12.16
C TYR A 22 19.05 7.48 -11.57
N GLU A 23 18.11 6.61 -11.90
CA GLU A 23 18.15 5.19 -11.57
C GLU A 23 18.00 4.34 -12.83
N ARG A 24 18.81 3.30 -12.94
CA ARG A 24 18.64 2.24 -13.91
C ARG A 24 18.51 0.90 -13.17
N THR A 25 17.52 0.13 -13.54
CA THR A 25 17.27 -1.20 -13.04
C THR A 25 17.41 -2.18 -14.19
N ASP A 26 18.22 -3.20 -14.00
CA ASP A 26 18.31 -4.36 -14.85
C ASP A 26 17.94 -5.55 -13.96
N PHE A 27 16.96 -6.36 -14.34
CA PHE A 27 16.62 -7.55 -13.60
C PHE A 27 16.38 -8.73 -14.53
N SER A 28 16.64 -9.93 -14.01
CA SER A 28 16.30 -11.20 -14.66
C SER A 28 15.56 -12.09 -13.68
N THR A 29 14.62 -12.82 -14.16
CA THR A 29 13.86 -13.79 -13.38
C THR A 29 13.84 -15.13 -14.11
N SER A 30 13.93 -16.23 -13.36
CA SER A 30 13.84 -17.59 -13.89
C SER A 30 12.91 -18.41 -13.01
N GLY A 31 12.08 -19.20 -13.63
CA GLY A 31 11.12 -20.03 -12.94
C GLY A 31 10.57 -21.12 -13.85
N MET A 32 9.35 -21.54 -13.60
CA MET A 32 8.73 -22.66 -14.28
C MET A 32 7.30 -22.33 -14.66
N ARG A 33 6.91 -22.76 -15.84
CA ARG A 33 5.52 -23.05 -16.17
C ARG A 33 5.23 -24.48 -15.75
N VAL A 34 4.32 -24.65 -14.82
CA VAL A 34 3.83 -25.94 -14.32
C VAL A 34 2.43 -26.12 -14.85
N GLU A 35 2.18 -27.15 -15.62
CA GLU A 35 0.86 -27.49 -16.13
C GLU A 35 0.43 -28.82 -15.49
N LEU A 36 -0.64 -28.78 -14.72
CA LEU A 36 -1.29 -29.91 -14.07
C LEU A 36 -2.45 -30.32 -14.97
N VAL A 37 -2.42 -31.54 -15.49
CA VAL A 37 -3.46 -32.08 -16.39
C VAL A 37 -4.13 -33.25 -15.73
N GLU A 38 -5.44 -33.11 -15.46
CA GLU A 38 -6.32 -34.18 -15.01
C GLU A 38 -7.37 -34.45 -16.07
N ASN A 39 -7.52 -35.69 -16.49
CA ASN A 39 -8.46 -36.04 -17.53
C ASN A 39 -9.16 -37.36 -17.21
N GLU A 40 -10.38 -37.30 -16.73
CA GLU A 40 -11.18 -38.49 -16.37
C GLU A 40 -11.53 -39.38 -17.58
N GLN A 41 -11.69 -38.80 -18.77
CA GLN A 41 -12.00 -39.58 -19.98
C GLN A 41 -10.88 -40.53 -20.36
N THR A 42 -9.62 -40.15 -20.10
CA THR A 42 -8.43 -40.89 -20.49
C THR A 42 -7.69 -41.50 -19.31
N ASP A 43 -8.13 -41.27 -18.08
CA ASP A 43 -7.46 -41.68 -16.83
C ASP A 43 -5.98 -41.21 -16.79
N VAL A 44 -5.77 -39.95 -17.22
CA VAL A 44 -4.45 -39.31 -17.26
C VAL A 44 -4.33 -38.28 -16.19
N GLU A 45 -3.30 -38.37 -15.35
CA GLU A 45 -2.78 -37.36 -14.49
C GLU A 45 -1.33 -37.05 -14.88
N GLU A 46 -1.04 -35.84 -15.30
CA GLU A 46 0.30 -35.46 -15.77
C GLU A 46 0.70 -34.08 -15.23
N VAL A 47 1.99 -33.96 -14.89
CA VAL A 47 2.61 -32.68 -14.52
C VAL A 47 3.68 -32.33 -15.53
N VAL A 48 3.45 -31.28 -16.29
CA VAL A 48 4.40 -30.79 -17.29
C VAL A 48 5.12 -29.56 -16.77
N ASN A 49 6.46 -29.63 -16.73
CA ASN A 49 7.30 -28.52 -16.28
C ASN A 49 8.11 -27.96 -17.45
N THR A 50 7.93 -26.66 -17.70
CA THR A 50 8.68 -25.95 -18.75
C THR A 50 9.44 -24.77 -18.13
N PRO A 51 10.78 -24.69 -18.25
CA PRO A 51 11.52 -23.53 -17.79
C PRO A 51 11.06 -22.24 -18.47
N TRP A 52 10.96 -21.17 -17.69
CA TRP A 52 10.65 -19.84 -18.19
C TRP A 52 11.63 -18.82 -17.62
N GLU A 53 12.19 -17.99 -18.48
CA GLU A 53 13.12 -16.93 -18.13
C GLU A 53 12.64 -15.63 -18.76
N ALA A 54 12.80 -14.54 -18.01
CA ALA A 54 12.50 -13.21 -18.51
C ALA A 54 13.56 -12.21 -18.02
N GLU A 55 13.87 -11.23 -18.86
CA GLU A 55 14.81 -10.16 -18.56
C GLU A 55 14.15 -8.83 -18.88
N ARG A 56 14.42 -7.81 -18.08
CA ARG A 56 13.91 -6.47 -18.29
C ARG A 56 14.87 -5.41 -17.78
N ASP A 57 14.90 -4.28 -18.46
CA ASP A 57 15.58 -3.08 -18.02
C ASP A 57 14.70 -1.84 -18.19
N TYR A 58 14.87 -0.88 -17.28
CA TYR A 58 14.22 0.42 -17.31
C TYR A 58 15.03 1.46 -16.57
N ASP A 59 14.80 2.74 -16.91
CA ASP A 59 15.47 3.86 -16.25
C ASP A 59 14.49 4.99 -15.91
N HIS A 60 14.80 5.72 -14.83
CA HIS A 60 13.98 6.80 -14.33
C HIS A 60 14.82 8.02 -13.95
N TRP A 61 14.22 9.19 -14.20
CA TRP A 61 14.76 10.48 -13.81
C TRP A 61 13.86 11.07 -12.73
N LEU A 62 14.42 11.26 -11.54
CA LEU A 62 13.67 11.57 -10.32
C LEU A 62 14.10 12.94 -9.78
N PRO A 63 13.48 14.04 -10.25
CA PRO A 63 13.72 15.36 -9.70
C PRO A 63 13.07 15.50 -8.32
N SER A 64 13.70 16.32 -7.46
CA SER A 64 13.12 16.72 -6.19
C SER A 64 13.44 18.17 -5.86
N VAL A 65 12.46 18.89 -5.33
CA VAL A 65 12.61 20.26 -4.83
C VAL A 65 11.91 20.36 -3.48
N ASN A 66 12.65 20.83 -2.47
CA ASN A 66 12.13 21.04 -1.13
C ASN A 66 12.41 22.47 -0.69
N ALA A 67 11.40 23.17 -0.22
CA ALA A 67 11.51 24.53 0.29
C ALA A 67 10.99 24.59 1.73
N ARG A 68 11.70 25.27 2.61
CA ARG A 68 11.27 25.58 3.96
C ARG A 68 11.38 27.08 4.17
N TYR A 69 10.26 27.71 4.51
CA TYR A 69 10.22 29.14 4.87
C TYR A 69 9.92 29.31 6.35
N THR A 70 10.84 29.93 7.07
CA THR A 70 10.75 30.18 8.53
C THR A 70 10.18 31.57 8.77
N PHE A 71 8.86 31.67 9.06
CA PHE A 71 8.22 32.94 9.39
C PHE A 71 8.76 33.52 10.71
N SER A 72 8.91 32.65 11.71
CA SER A 72 9.45 32.93 13.01
C SER A 72 10.01 31.67 13.65
N ASP A 73 10.64 31.75 14.84
CA ASP A 73 11.12 30.60 15.61
C ASP A 73 10.02 29.60 15.98
N LYS A 74 8.75 29.98 15.80
CA LYS A 74 7.60 29.16 16.16
C LYS A 74 6.76 28.72 14.96
N LEU A 75 6.99 29.24 13.77
CA LEU A 75 6.14 28.96 12.61
C LEU A 75 6.98 28.79 11.36
N GLN A 76 6.82 27.65 10.70
CA GLN A 76 7.44 27.37 9.42
C GLN A 76 6.48 26.69 8.44
N LEU A 77 6.69 26.98 7.17
CA LEU A 77 6.01 26.36 6.04
C LEU A 77 7.02 25.52 5.28
N ARG A 78 6.60 24.31 4.89
CA ARG A 78 7.36 23.45 3.98
C ARG A 78 6.53 23.22 2.73
N ALA A 79 7.20 23.17 1.60
CA ALA A 79 6.65 22.76 0.32
C ALA A 79 7.63 21.79 -0.35
N ALA A 80 7.11 20.76 -0.97
CA ALA A 80 7.93 19.79 -1.70
C ALA A 80 7.25 19.41 -3.02
N TYR A 81 8.09 19.17 -4.02
CA TYR A 81 7.73 18.45 -5.23
C TYR A 81 8.76 17.34 -5.43
N THR A 82 8.29 16.12 -5.62
CA THR A 82 9.17 14.97 -5.84
C THR A 82 8.58 14.00 -6.85
N GLN A 83 9.45 13.42 -7.67
CA GLN A 83 9.10 12.23 -8.43
C GLN A 83 9.77 11.02 -7.79
N THR A 84 9.02 9.95 -7.63
CA THR A 84 9.48 8.72 -6.97
C THR A 84 9.03 7.50 -7.76
N ILE A 85 9.74 6.39 -7.57
CA ILE A 85 9.34 5.09 -8.10
C ILE A 85 9.25 4.08 -6.96
N SER A 86 8.36 3.10 -7.11
CA SER A 86 8.31 1.89 -6.30
C SER A 86 8.28 0.68 -7.24
N ARG A 87 9.21 -0.24 -7.02
CA ARG A 87 9.27 -1.46 -7.84
C ARG A 87 8.18 -2.43 -7.41
N PRO A 88 7.61 -3.21 -8.36
CA PRO A 88 6.71 -4.30 -8.03
C PRO A 88 7.37 -5.29 -7.07
N LYS A 89 6.58 -6.06 -6.36
CA LYS A 89 7.10 -7.13 -5.52
C LYS A 89 7.79 -8.20 -6.37
N PHE A 90 8.75 -8.91 -5.78
CA PHE A 90 9.45 -9.99 -6.51
C PHE A 90 8.52 -11.12 -6.93
N GLU A 91 7.48 -11.40 -6.14
CA GLU A 91 6.45 -12.39 -6.47
C GLU A 91 5.67 -11.99 -7.72
N ASP A 92 5.31 -10.72 -7.85
CA ASP A 92 4.51 -10.21 -8.98
C ASP A 92 5.28 -10.29 -10.30
N VAL A 93 6.59 -10.03 -10.28
CA VAL A 93 7.45 -10.08 -11.48
C VAL A 93 8.14 -11.42 -11.69
N ALA A 94 7.83 -12.43 -10.89
CA ALA A 94 8.44 -13.75 -11.03
C ALA A 94 8.00 -14.44 -12.31
N ALA A 95 8.94 -15.14 -12.96
CA ALA A 95 8.65 -15.96 -14.14
C ALA A 95 8.01 -17.29 -13.72
N PHE A 96 6.77 -17.27 -13.26
CA PHE A 96 6.04 -18.49 -12.93
C PHE A 96 4.65 -18.52 -13.59
N GLN A 97 4.19 -19.70 -13.91
CA GLN A 97 2.82 -19.99 -14.33
C GLN A 97 2.42 -21.33 -13.72
N ILE A 98 1.32 -21.37 -12.98
CA ILE A 98 0.67 -22.57 -12.52
C ILE A 98 -0.62 -22.67 -13.30
N ILE A 99 -0.76 -23.71 -14.11
CA ILE A 99 -1.91 -23.92 -14.99
C ILE A 99 -2.55 -25.25 -14.59
N GLU A 100 -3.82 -25.23 -14.27
CA GLU A 100 -4.62 -26.40 -14.00
C GLU A 100 -5.57 -26.64 -15.15
N SER A 101 -5.61 -27.87 -15.65
CA SER A 101 -6.49 -28.29 -16.74
C SER A 101 -7.20 -29.56 -16.30
N LYS A 102 -8.48 -29.46 -16.00
CA LYS A 102 -9.30 -30.54 -15.47
C LYS A 102 -10.39 -30.92 -16.47
N THR A 103 -10.46 -32.19 -16.87
CA THR A 103 -11.51 -32.70 -17.75
C THR A 103 -12.40 -33.65 -16.96
N GLU A 104 -13.64 -33.28 -16.76
CA GLU A 104 -14.65 -34.05 -16.03
C GLU A 104 -15.86 -34.35 -16.91
N GLU A 105 -16.62 -35.38 -16.53
CA GLU A 105 -17.89 -35.72 -17.18
C GLU A 105 -19.04 -34.93 -16.52
N ASP A 106 -19.67 -34.06 -17.26
CA ASP A 106 -20.88 -33.33 -16.86
C ASP A 106 -22.06 -33.67 -17.80
N ASP A 107 -23.13 -34.25 -17.25
CA ASP A 107 -24.33 -34.69 -17.98
C ASP A 107 -24.05 -35.57 -19.23
N GLY A 108 -22.96 -36.41 -19.18
CA GLY A 108 -22.58 -37.29 -20.28
C GLY A 108 -21.71 -36.60 -21.35
N VAL A 109 -21.25 -35.40 -21.11
CA VAL A 109 -20.32 -34.63 -21.95
C VAL A 109 -19.04 -34.37 -21.16
N PHE A 110 -17.88 -34.60 -21.77
CA PHE A 110 -16.60 -34.22 -21.14
C PHE A 110 -16.35 -32.74 -21.39
N VAL A 111 -16.21 -31.99 -20.30
CA VAL A 111 -15.88 -30.56 -20.29
C VAL A 111 -14.47 -30.40 -19.72
N THR A 112 -13.66 -29.54 -20.33
CA THR A 112 -12.33 -29.20 -19.82
C THR A 112 -12.34 -27.77 -19.30
N GLU A 113 -12.13 -27.63 -18.02
CA GLU A 113 -11.93 -26.36 -17.33
C GLU A 113 -10.42 -26.06 -17.23
N ARG A 114 -10.06 -24.81 -17.39
CA ARG A 114 -8.65 -24.36 -17.33
C ARG A 114 -8.56 -23.07 -16.51
N GLU A 115 -7.72 -23.15 -15.49
CA GLU A 115 -7.43 -22.05 -14.61
C GLU A 115 -5.92 -21.79 -14.54
N ALA A 116 -5.50 -20.57 -14.21
CA ALA A 116 -4.08 -20.29 -14.04
C ALA A 116 -3.82 -19.17 -13.02
N GLU A 117 -2.72 -19.31 -12.29
CA GLU A 117 -2.11 -18.27 -11.50
C GLU A 117 -0.72 -17.97 -12.08
N VAL A 118 -0.45 -16.69 -12.39
CA VAL A 118 0.73 -16.33 -13.16
C VAL A 118 1.38 -15.04 -12.66
N GLY A 119 2.71 -15.02 -12.63
CA GLY A 119 3.47 -13.78 -12.46
C GLY A 119 3.57 -13.01 -13.77
N ASN A 120 3.97 -11.73 -13.67
CA ASN A 120 4.10 -10.85 -14.83
C ASN A 120 5.45 -10.12 -14.84
N PRO A 121 6.47 -10.67 -15.50
CA PRO A 121 7.77 -10.02 -15.64
C PRO A 121 7.73 -8.66 -16.38
N GLU A 122 6.64 -8.36 -17.08
CA GLU A 122 6.46 -7.13 -17.85
C GLU A 122 5.91 -5.95 -17.03
N LEU A 123 5.67 -6.13 -15.74
CA LEU A 123 5.18 -5.07 -14.88
C LEU A 123 6.12 -3.87 -14.85
N GLN A 124 5.55 -2.68 -15.04
CA GLN A 124 6.23 -1.40 -14.83
C GLN A 124 6.29 -1.08 -13.34
N PRO A 125 7.30 -0.37 -12.87
CA PRO A 125 7.28 0.18 -11.54
C PRO A 125 6.19 1.26 -11.41
N TYR A 126 5.66 1.41 -10.20
CA TYR A 126 4.85 2.59 -9.86
C TYR A 126 5.70 3.84 -10.07
N GLU A 127 5.14 4.83 -10.74
CA GLU A 127 5.72 6.16 -10.84
C GLU A 127 4.80 7.15 -10.12
N ALA A 128 5.35 7.97 -9.24
CA ALA A 128 4.54 8.93 -8.51
C ALA A 128 5.10 10.35 -8.60
N GLN A 129 4.24 11.29 -8.91
CA GLN A 129 4.47 12.73 -8.79
C GLN A 129 3.79 13.22 -7.51
N ASN A 130 4.58 13.77 -6.60
CA ASN A 130 4.10 14.18 -5.29
C ASN A 130 4.25 15.69 -5.11
N VAL A 131 3.20 16.32 -4.59
CA VAL A 131 3.20 17.72 -4.15
C VAL A 131 2.75 17.76 -2.70
N ASP A 132 3.58 18.31 -1.83
CA ASP A 132 3.33 18.39 -0.40
C ASP A 132 3.41 19.86 0.07
N LEU A 133 2.52 20.26 0.96
CA LEU A 133 2.53 21.55 1.64
C LEU A 133 2.24 21.33 3.11
N SER A 134 3.12 21.74 4.02
CA SER A 134 2.90 21.55 5.44
C SER A 134 3.23 22.81 6.24
N LEU A 135 2.35 23.14 7.19
CA LEU A 135 2.51 24.23 8.15
C LEU A 135 2.78 23.61 9.53
N GLU A 136 3.89 24.01 10.13
CA GLU A 136 4.31 23.52 11.44
C GLU A 136 4.37 24.71 12.44
N TYR A 137 3.68 24.54 13.57
CA TYR A 137 3.61 25.54 14.62
C TYR A 137 4.12 25.00 15.95
N TYR A 138 5.09 25.69 16.53
CA TYR A 138 5.82 25.35 17.75
C TYR A 138 5.52 26.37 18.87
N PRO A 139 4.31 26.42 19.41
CA PRO A 139 3.90 27.45 20.39
C PRO A 139 4.56 27.29 21.78
N GLY A 140 5.39 26.29 21.99
CA GLY A 140 6.04 25.97 23.27
C GLY A 140 5.07 25.30 24.23
N ASP A 141 4.23 26.06 24.89
CA ASP A 141 3.32 25.53 25.93
C ASP A 141 2.19 24.66 25.38
N VAL A 142 1.86 24.74 24.10
CA VAL A 142 0.83 23.89 23.44
C VAL A 142 1.42 22.66 22.76
N GLY A 143 2.76 22.56 22.67
CA GLY A 143 3.45 21.46 21.99
C GLY A 143 3.69 21.78 20.51
N VAL A 144 3.65 20.75 19.65
CA VAL A 144 3.81 20.89 18.21
C VAL A 144 2.47 20.61 17.54
N ILE A 145 2.06 21.50 16.66
CA ILE A 145 0.86 21.34 15.82
C ILE A 145 1.33 21.39 14.36
N SER A 146 0.89 20.45 13.56
CA SER A 146 1.13 20.49 12.12
C SER A 146 -0.14 20.19 11.33
N ALA A 147 -0.23 20.81 10.16
CA ALA A 147 -1.24 20.53 9.16
C ALA A 147 -0.55 20.41 7.80
N GLY A 148 -0.79 19.32 7.07
CA GLY A 148 -0.23 19.04 5.76
C GLY A 148 -1.32 18.77 4.74
N LEU A 149 -1.12 19.26 3.53
CA LEU A 149 -1.90 18.91 2.35
C LEU A 149 -0.95 18.17 1.39
N PHE A 150 -1.42 17.12 0.78
CA PHE A 150 -0.66 16.42 -0.24
C PHE A 150 -1.54 16.04 -1.43
N TYR A 151 -0.88 15.96 -2.57
CA TYR A 151 -1.43 15.42 -3.80
C TYR A 151 -0.41 14.46 -4.41
N LYS A 152 -0.88 13.29 -4.83
CA LYS A 152 -0.07 12.30 -5.53
C LYS A 152 -0.80 11.87 -6.79
N ASN A 153 -0.10 11.90 -7.91
CA ASN A 153 -0.52 11.24 -9.13
C ASN A 153 0.38 10.03 -9.30
N ILE A 154 -0.21 8.86 -9.43
CA ILE A 154 0.47 7.55 -9.44
C ILE A 154 0.12 6.86 -10.75
N ASP A 155 1.12 6.53 -11.54
CA ASP A 155 0.99 5.73 -12.75
C ASP A 155 1.47 4.30 -12.49
N ASN A 156 0.96 3.34 -13.26
CA ASN A 156 1.39 1.94 -13.25
C ASN A 156 1.20 1.23 -11.89
N PHE A 157 0.20 1.60 -11.08
CA PHE A 157 -0.08 0.83 -9.88
C PHE A 157 -0.45 -0.63 -10.23
N VAL A 158 -0.10 -1.58 -9.35
CA VAL A 158 -0.35 -3.00 -9.62
C VAL A 158 -1.67 -3.42 -9.00
N VAL A 159 -2.49 -4.11 -9.78
CA VAL A 159 -3.71 -4.79 -9.35
C VAL A 159 -3.65 -6.25 -9.83
N TYR A 160 -4.27 -7.15 -9.06
CA TYR A 160 -4.53 -8.49 -9.53
C TYR A 160 -5.85 -8.49 -10.28
N ALA A 161 -5.87 -9.09 -11.45
CA ALA A 161 -7.05 -9.17 -12.30
C ALA A 161 -7.16 -10.52 -12.96
N ASP A 162 -8.38 -10.96 -13.19
CA ASP A 162 -8.65 -12.06 -14.09
C ASP A 162 -8.45 -11.59 -15.54
N VAL A 163 -7.55 -12.23 -16.25
CA VAL A 163 -7.23 -11.95 -17.65
C VAL A 163 -7.65 -13.09 -18.58
N ALA A 164 -8.52 -14.01 -18.12
CA ALA A 164 -9.09 -15.07 -18.95
C ALA A 164 -9.79 -14.50 -20.19
N GLY A 165 -9.75 -15.21 -21.29
CA GLY A 165 -10.31 -14.76 -22.56
C GLY A 165 -9.51 -13.71 -23.31
N THR A 166 -8.50 -13.07 -22.68
CA THR A 166 -7.60 -12.13 -23.36
C THR A 166 -6.55 -12.85 -24.20
N ALA A 167 -5.76 -12.08 -25.00
CA ALA A 167 -4.75 -12.64 -25.89
C ALA A 167 -3.69 -13.48 -25.11
N GLY A 168 -3.62 -14.77 -25.47
CA GLY A 168 -2.74 -15.75 -24.81
C GLY A 168 -3.41 -16.59 -23.71
N TRP A 169 -4.62 -16.18 -23.29
CA TRP A 169 -5.42 -16.84 -22.27
C TRP A 169 -6.81 -17.23 -22.77
N GLU A 170 -6.97 -17.38 -24.08
CA GLU A 170 -8.21 -17.85 -24.69
C GLU A 170 -8.52 -19.30 -24.27
N GLY A 171 -9.75 -19.52 -23.84
CA GLY A 171 -10.24 -20.84 -23.39
C GLY A 171 -9.83 -21.20 -21.95
N PHE A 172 -9.38 -20.23 -21.17
CA PHE A 172 -9.33 -20.32 -19.72
C PHE A 172 -10.61 -19.76 -19.13
N GLU A 173 -11.03 -20.30 -17.99
CA GLU A 173 -12.16 -19.80 -17.20
C GLU A 173 -11.72 -18.71 -16.25
N GLU A 174 -10.55 -18.86 -15.66
CA GLU A 174 -9.94 -17.89 -14.76
C GLU A 174 -8.43 -17.83 -14.97
N VAL A 175 -7.85 -16.63 -14.98
CA VAL A 175 -6.40 -16.41 -15.00
C VAL A 175 -6.04 -15.23 -14.12
N ILE A 176 -5.59 -15.49 -12.93
CA ILE A 176 -5.18 -14.42 -12.01
C ILE A 176 -3.76 -13.96 -12.32
N GLN A 177 -3.64 -12.71 -12.71
CA GLN A 177 -2.37 -12.08 -13.07
C GLN A 177 -2.23 -10.69 -12.47
N PRO A 178 -1.06 -10.32 -11.90
CA PRO A 178 -0.77 -8.92 -11.57
C PRO A 178 -0.57 -8.11 -12.87
N ILE A 179 -1.32 -7.02 -13.01
CA ILE A 179 -1.25 -6.09 -14.14
C ILE A 179 -1.00 -4.67 -13.66
N ASN A 180 -0.49 -3.81 -14.53
CA ASN A 180 -0.46 -2.38 -14.24
C ASN A 180 -1.84 -1.76 -14.49
N GLY A 181 -2.38 -1.06 -13.49
CA GLY A 181 -3.44 -0.10 -13.68
C GLY A 181 -2.94 1.13 -14.48
N ASP A 182 -3.85 1.98 -14.92
CA ASP A 182 -3.53 3.16 -15.73
C ASP A 182 -2.97 4.27 -14.83
N SER A 183 -3.82 4.89 -14.04
CA SER A 183 -3.43 5.99 -13.16
C SER A 183 -4.28 6.04 -11.89
N ALA A 184 -3.73 6.61 -10.83
CA ALA A 184 -4.47 6.94 -9.63
C ALA A 184 -4.08 8.32 -9.11
N ASP A 185 -5.08 9.06 -8.66
CA ASP A 185 -4.92 10.33 -7.98
C ASP A 185 -5.25 10.17 -6.50
N LEU A 186 -4.41 10.71 -5.65
CA LEU A 186 -4.61 10.68 -4.20
C LEU A 186 -4.40 12.08 -3.62
N THR A 187 -5.43 12.64 -3.02
CA THR A 187 -5.38 13.93 -2.32
C THR A 187 -5.64 13.72 -0.84
N GLY A 188 -4.94 14.44 0.03
CA GLY A 188 -5.20 14.28 1.45
C GLY A 188 -4.79 15.46 2.32
N LEU A 189 -5.34 15.40 3.53
CA LEU A 189 -5.07 16.31 4.65
C LEU A 189 -4.54 15.51 5.83
N GLU A 190 -3.38 15.91 6.34
CA GLU A 190 -2.80 15.37 7.57
C GLU A 190 -2.81 16.41 8.67
N LEU A 191 -3.26 16.01 9.86
CA LEU A 191 -3.24 16.84 11.06
C LEU A 191 -2.47 16.11 12.16
N SER A 192 -1.62 16.82 12.90
CA SER A 192 -0.90 16.24 14.03
C SER A 192 -0.79 17.23 15.19
N TRP A 193 -0.89 16.69 16.40
CA TRP A 193 -0.61 17.40 17.63
C TRP A 193 0.13 16.51 18.59
N VAL A 194 1.28 16.98 19.08
CA VAL A 194 2.10 16.28 20.08
C VAL A 194 2.44 17.23 21.22
N LYS A 195 2.15 16.81 22.46
CA LYS A 195 2.43 17.58 23.67
C LYS A 195 2.89 16.71 24.82
N ALA A 196 4.03 17.05 25.39
CA ALA A 196 4.46 16.61 26.72
C ALA A 196 4.21 17.76 27.72
N PHE A 197 3.41 17.50 28.74
CA PHE A 197 3.06 18.46 29.80
C PHE A 197 4.06 18.38 30.95
N ASN A 198 4.28 19.50 31.63
CA ASN A 198 5.22 19.58 32.77
C ASN A 198 4.79 18.69 33.96
N ASN A 199 3.55 18.27 34.02
CA ASN A 199 3.02 17.39 35.06
C ASN A 199 3.14 15.89 34.70
N GLY A 200 3.84 15.54 33.63
CA GLY A 200 4.09 14.15 33.22
C GLY A 200 3.11 13.59 32.21
N PHE A 201 1.98 14.29 31.90
CA PHE A 201 1.08 13.84 30.86
C PHE A 201 1.70 14.03 29.46
N ILE A 202 1.40 13.09 28.57
CA ILE A 202 1.78 13.13 27.16
C ILE A 202 0.53 12.86 26.34
N VAL A 203 0.34 13.66 25.29
CA VAL A 203 -0.70 13.45 24.28
C VAL A 203 -0.04 13.49 22.91
N SER A 204 -0.34 12.49 22.08
CA SER A 204 0.00 12.45 20.66
C SER A 204 -1.27 12.08 19.90
N ALA A 205 -1.69 12.94 18.99
CA ALA A 205 -2.84 12.71 18.14
C ALA A 205 -2.47 13.04 16.69
N ASN A 206 -2.89 12.19 15.76
CA ASN A 206 -2.85 12.50 14.35
C ASN A 206 -4.11 11.97 13.65
N ALA A 207 -4.46 12.62 12.56
CA ALA A 207 -5.55 12.20 11.69
C ALA A 207 -5.15 12.49 10.25
N THR A 208 -5.45 11.53 9.37
CA THR A 208 -5.28 11.63 7.94
C THR A 208 -6.63 11.43 7.27
N PHE A 209 -6.95 12.30 6.34
CA PHE A 209 -8.14 12.21 5.49
C PHE A 209 -7.65 12.17 4.05
N THR A 210 -8.09 11.18 3.31
CA THR A 210 -7.70 10.96 1.92
C THR A 210 -8.92 10.81 1.03
N ASP A 211 -8.75 11.16 -0.21
CA ASP A 211 -9.68 10.90 -1.30
C ASP A 211 -8.85 10.39 -2.47
N SER A 212 -9.22 9.20 -3.00
CA SER A 212 -8.46 8.56 -4.07
C SER A 212 -9.39 8.09 -5.18
N GLU A 213 -8.90 8.21 -6.40
CA GLU A 213 -9.54 7.68 -7.61
C GLU A 213 -8.48 6.94 -8.42
N ALA A 214 -8.74 5.68 -8.72
CA ALA A 214 -7.86 4.81 -9.49
C ALA A 214 -8.60 4.29 -10.72
N THR A 215 -7.90 4.24 -11.85
CA THR A 215 -8.41 3.70 -13.11
C THR A 215 -7.65 2.44 -13.49
N THR A 216 -8.38 1.38 -13.76
CA THR A 216 -7.84 0.15 -14.35
C THR A 216 -8.72 -0.31 -15.53
N PHE A 217 -8.31 -1.36 -16.22
CA PHE A 217 -9.09 -1.96 -17.29
C PHE A 217 -9.40 -3.42 -16.94
N LEU A 218 -10.68 -3.75 -16.94
CA LEU A 218 -11.18 -5.09 -16.72
C LEU A 218 -12.00 -5.48 -17.97
N ASP A 219 -11.73 -6.66 -18.52
CA ASP A 219 -12.38 -7.15 -19.75
C ASP A 219 -12.29 -6.16 -20.94
N GLY A 220 -11.24 -5.32 -20.94
CA GLY A 220 -11.07 -4.26 -21.93
C GLY A 220 -11.93 -3.02 -21.70
N GLU A 221 -12.73 -2.97 -20.66
CA GLU A 221 -13.52 -1.81 -20.25
C GLU A 221 -12.81 -1.03 -19.13
N LYS A 222 -12.96 0.31 -19.16
CA LYS A 222 -12.43 1.19 -18.11
C LYS A 222 -13.24 0.98 -16.82
N PHE A 223 -12.52 0.69 -15.74
CA PHE A 223 -13.08 0.56 -14.41
C PHE A 223 -12.47 1.61 -13.47
N GLU A 224 -13.32 2.36 -12.78
CA GLU A 224 -12.92 3.38 -11.80
C GLU A 224 -13.24 2.89 -10.39
N THR A 225 -12.27 2.98 -9.49
CA THR A 225 -12.38 2.54 -8.11
C THR A 225 -11.53 3.42 -7.20
N GLN A 226 -11.53 3.16 -5.90
CA GLN A 226 -10.54 3.71 -4.98
C GLN A 226 -9.17 3.04 -5.19
N LEU A 227 -8.10 3.70 -4.77
CA LEU A 227 -6.78 3.09 -4.77
C LEU A 227 -6.78 1.90 -3.77
N PRO A 228 -6.35 0.69 -4.20
CA PRO A 228 -6.36 -0.47 -3.33
C PRO A 228 -5.54 -0.27 -2.04
N ASN A 229 -6.04 -0.81 -0.93
CA ASN A 229 -5.43 -0.73 0.39
C ASN A 229 -5.27 0.70 0.94
N GLN A 230 -6.09 1.65 0.47
CA GLN A 230 -6.10 3.03 0.92
C GLN A 230 -7.39 3.35 1.67
N SER A 231 -7.31 3.50 2.99
CA SER A 231 -8.43 3.98 3.81
C SER A 231 -8.60 5.49 3.71
N ASP A 232 -9.84 5.98 3.61
CA ASP A 232 -10.16 7.41 3.52
C ASP A 232 -9.87 8.17 4.83
N ARG A 233 -9.89 7.46 5.96
CA ARG A 233 -9.73 8.07 7.28
C ARG A 233 -8.87 7.19 8.16
N ILE A 234 -7.79 7.76 8.66
CA ILE A 234 -6.90 7.11 9.62
C ILE A 234 -6.71 8.06 10.79
N GLY A 235 -6.82 7.55 12.01
CA GLY A 235 -6.64 8.34 13.21
C GLY A 235 -5.88 7.57 14.28
N ASN A 236 -4.96 8.27 14.96
CA ASN A 236 -4.23 7.71 16.10
C ASN A 236 -4.29 8.69 17.27
N LEU A 237 -4.58 8.18 18.45
CA LEU A 237 -4.55 8.92 19.70
C LEU A 237 -3.76 8.12 20.73
N THR A 238 -2.71 8.73 21.27
CA THR A 238 -1.99 8.19 22.42
C THR A 238 -2.09 9.18 23.58
N ILE A 239 -2.54 8.69 24.72
CA ILE A 239 -2.50 9.41 26.00
C ILE A 239 -1.57 8.65 26.93
N GLY A 240 -0.60 9.33 27.49
CA GLY A 240 0.39 8.77 28.39
C GLY A 240 0.62 9.60 29.63
N TYR A 241 1.23 8.96 30.62
CA TYR A 241 1.78 9.62 31.78
C TYR A 241 3.17 9.06 32.09
N GLU A 242 4.13 9.93 32.26
CA GLU A 242 5.51 9.61 32.63
C GLU A 242 5.88 10.23 33.95
N ALA A 243 6.37 9.42 34.86
CA ALA A 243 6.98 9.81 36.12
C ALA A 243 8.43 9.28 36.16
N ASN A 244 9.19 9.60 37.23
CA ASN A 244 10.55 9.11 37.34
C ASN A 244 10.65 7.58 37.33
N ASP A 245 9.69 6.92 37.95
CA ASP A 245 9.73 5.48 38.24
C ASP A 245 8.81 4.67 37.32
N PHE A 246 7.87 5.32 36.61
CA PHE A 246 6.96 4.59 35.74
C PHE A 246 6.47 5.40 34.56
N SER A 247 6.09 4.69 33.50
CA SER A 247 5.32 5.25 32.39
C SER A 247 4.13 4.36 32.05
N VAL A 248 3.01 4.99 31.68
CA VAL A 248 1.83 4.31 31.17
C VAL A 248 1.35 4.99 29.91
N ARG A 249 0.84 4.22 28.95
CA ARG A 249 0.29 4.73 27.69
C ARG A 249 -0.92 3.91 27.28
N LEU A 250 -1.93 4.61 26.82
CA LEU A 250 -3.08 4.06 26.12
C LEU A 250 -3.03 4.62 24.70
N ALA A 251 -3.00 3.75 23.72
CA ALA A 251 -3.02 4.10 22.31
C ALA A 251 -4.29 3.55 21.66
N THR A 252 -4.90 4.34 20.80
CA THR A 252 -6.05 3.93 19.99
C THR A 252 -5.74 4.28 18.55
N THR A 253 -5.92 3.31 17.67
CA THR A 253 -5.81 3.46 16.22
C THR A 253 -7.17 3.20 15.59
N TYR A 254 -7.56 4.03 14.66
CA TYR A 254 -8.74 3.87 13.83
C TYR A 254 -8.33 3.92 12.36
N LYS A 255 -8.86 3.03 11.54
CA LYS A 255 -8.88 3.15 10.08
C LYS A 255 -10.30 2.88 9.57
N SER A 256 -10.75 3.64 8.58
CA SER A 256 -12.00 3.33 7.87
C SER A 256 -11.82 2.14 6.94
N GLU A 257 -12.92 1.60 6.50
CA GLU A 257 -12.95 0.60 5.41
C GLU A 257 -12.07 1.01 4.23
N ASN A 258 -11.60 0.04 3.48
CA ASN A 258 -10.84 0.26 2.27
C ASN A 258 -11.09 -0.87 1.26
N PHE A 259 -11.00 -0.51 -0.02
CA PHE A 259 -11.01 -1.47 -1.11
C PHE A 259 -9.67 -2.23 -1.15
N GLU A 260 -9.71 -3.56 -1.27
CA GLU A 260 -8.50 -4.41 -1.33
C GLU A 260 -8.21 -4.87 -2.75
N GLU A 261 -9.15 -5.57 -3.37
CA GLU A 261 -8.94 -6.23 -4.67
C GLU A 261 -10.26 -6.49 -5.41
N ILE A 262 -10.11 -6.88 -6.66
CA ILE A 262 -11.20 -7.34 -7.52
C ILE A 262 -11.09 -8.85 -7.63
N ASP A 263 -12.12 -9.56 -7.19
CA ASP A 263 -12.23 -11.01 -7.25
C ASP A 263 -13.41 -11.38 -8.17
N GLY A 264 -13.11 -11.67 -9.43
CA GLY A 264 -14.10 -11.88 -10.47
C GLY A 264 -15.06 -10.69 -10.61
N ASP A 265 -16.36 -10.93 -10.44
CA ASP A 265 -17.41 -9.90 -10.46
C ASP A 265 -17.60 -9.18 -9.12
N MET A 266 -16.83 -9.54 -8.08
CA MET A 266 -16.93 -9.01 -6.74
C MET A 266 -15.77 -8.06 -6.42
N LEU A 267 -16.05 -7.12 -5.52
CA LEU A 267 -15.07 -6.21 -4.93
C LEU A 267 -14.90 -6.60 -3.48
N ARG A 268 -13.66 -6.88 -3.07
CA ARG A 268 -13.33 -7.19 -1.69
C ARG A 268 -12.95 -5.92 -0.96
N PHE A 269 -13.55 -5.75 0.22
CA PHE A 269 -13.27 -4.65 1.14
C PHE A 269 -12.81 -5.18 2.50
N GLU A 270 -11.89 -4.49 3.11
CA GLU A 270 -11.62 -4.59 4.54
C GLU A 270 -12.48 -3.56 5.28
N ASP A 271 -13.22 -3.99 6.30
CA ASP A 271 -14.11 -3.15 7.10
C ASP A 271 -13.32 -2.19 8.01
N ASP A 272 -14.02 -1.25 8.62
CA ASP A 272 -13.39 -0.32 9.54
C ASP A 272 -12.85 -1.04 10.79
N HIS A 273 -11.72 -0.54 11.31
CA HIS A 273 -11.02 -1.18 12.41
C HIS A 273 -10.62 -0.18 13.49
N VAL A 274 -10.93 -0.51 14.76
CA VAL A 274 -10.54 0.26 15.94
C VAL A 274 -9.74 -0.60 16.89
N GLN A 275 -8.44 -0.40 16.99
CA GLN A 275 -7.59 -1.10 17.92
C GLN A 275 -7.22 -0.23 19.11
N MET A 276 -7.22 -0.82 20.30
CA MET A 276 -6.83 -0.16 21.55
C MET A 276 -5.74 -0.96 22.25
N ASP A 277 -4.61 -0.30 22.51
CA ASP A 277 -3.43 -0.91 23.14
C ASP A 277 -3.07 -0.19 24.44
N PHE A 278 -2.61 -0.94 25.41
CA PHE A 278 -2.12 -0.41 26.69
C PHE A 278 -0.68 -0.86 26.95
N MET A 279 0.16 0.07 27.35
CA MET A 279 1.54 -0.19 27.76
C MET A 279 1.81 0.41 29.13
N ALA A 280 2.45 -0.36 30.02
CA ALA A 280 2.96 0.11 31.29
C ALA A 280 4.38 -0.35 31.50
N ARG A 281 5.20 0.53 32.06
CA ARG A 281 6.60 0.25 32.43
C ARG A 281 6.88 0.79 33.82
N TYR A 282 7.54 -0.01 34.67
CA TYR A 282 7.98 0.39 35.99
C TYR A 282 9.47 0.14 36.15
N TYR A 283 10.21 1.16 36.53
CA TYR A 283 11.66 1.10 36.81
C TYR A 283 11.88 0.80 38.28
N ILE A 284 12.34 -0.41 38.61
CA ILE A 284 12.65 -0.83 39.98
C ILE A 284 13.92 -0.12 40.46
N ASN A 285 14.89 0.02 39.57
CA ASN A 285 16.13 0.76 39.74
C ASN A 285 16.78 0.99 38.36
N ASP A 286 17.99 1.57 38.33
CA ASP A 286 18.70 1.91 37.08
C ASP A 286 19.02 0.69 36.18
N THR A 287 18.95 -0.52 36.70
CA THR A 287 19.32 -1.75 35.99
C THR A 287 18.15 -2.73 35.78
N MET A 288 17.03 -2.51 36.49
CA MET A 288 15.88 -3.42 36.45
C MET A 288 14.59 -2.67 36.14
N GLN A 289 13.85 -3.18 35.19
CA GLN A 289 12.53 -2.70 34.84
C GLN A 289 11.55 -3.87 34.60
N VAL A 290 10.28 -3.62 34.82
CA VAL A 290 9.17 -4.51 34.46
C VAL A 290 8.28 -3.77 33.48
N TYR A 291 7.81 -4.46 32.47
CA TYR A 291 6.85 -3.92 31.50
C TYR A 291 5.66 -4.87 31.32
N PHE A 292 4.53 -4.27 30.99
CA PHE A 292 3.31 -4.94 30.62
C PHE A 292 2.79 -4.32 29.33
N ASN A 293 2.43 -5.16 28.35
CA ASN A 293 1.78 -4.77 27.10
C ASN A 293 0.49 -5.56 26.94
N GLY A 294 -0.62 -4.87 26.78
CA GLY A 294 -1.89 -5.39 26.34
C GLY A 294 -2.15 -4.86 24.92
N ILE A 295 -2.34 -5.73 23.97
CA ILE A 295 -2.60 -5.40 22.58
C ILE A 295 -4.03 -5.79 22.25
N ASN A 296 -4.71 -4.97 21.46
CA ASN A 296 -6.09 -5.19 21.07
C ASN A 296 -7.02 -5.46 22.27
N LEU A 297 -7.07 -4.52 23.19
CA LEU A 297 -7.88 -4.67 24.43
C LEU A 297 -9.39 -4.77 24.15
N GLY A 298 -9.84 -4.33 22.99
CA GLY A 298 -11.22 -4.42 22.53
C GLY A 298 -11.58 -5.78 21.95
N ASP A 299 -10.58 -6.66 21.71
CA ASP A 299 -10.75 -7.91 20.97
C ASP A 299 -11.43 -7.66 19.61
N GLU A 300 -11.01 -6.56 18.96
CA GLU A 300 -11.53 -6.13 17.67
C GLU A 300 -11.02 -7.05 16.57
N PRO A 301 -11.89 -7.76 15.86
CA PRO A 301 -11.48 -8.62 14.75
C PRO A 301 -11.22 -7.81 13.48
N PHE A 302 -10.50 -8.41 12.54
CA PHE A 302 -10.46 -7.93 11.15
C PHE A 302 -11.57 -8.63 10.37
N TYR A 303 -12.36 -7.83 9.66
CA TYR A 303 -13.42 -8.33 8.80
C TYR A 303 -13.15 -7.91 7.36
N ASN A 304 -13.31 -8.86 6.46
CA ASN A 304 -13.40 -8.59 5.04
C ASN A 304 -14.81 -8.92 4.56
N TYR A 305 -15.28 -8.20 3.56
CA TYR A 305 -16.57 -8.45 2.96
C TYR A 305 -16.51 -8.22 1.44
N PHE A 306 -17.43 -8.86 0.73
CA PHE A 306 -17.57 -8.71 -0.70
C PHE A 306 -18.79 -7.87 -1.03
N ASP A 307 -18.61 -6.92 -1.93
CA ASP A 307 -19.71 -6.20 -2.56
C ASP A 307 -19.80 -6.61 -4.03
N THR A 308 -20.99 -7.01 -4.47
CA THR A 308 -21.23 -7.17 -5.90
C THR A 308 -21.43 -5.79 -6.49
N ARG A 309 -20.93 -5.53 -7.69
CA ARG A 309 -21.12 -4.25 -8.42
C ARG A 309 -22.58 -3.77 -8.46
N SER A 310 -23.52 -4.56 -7.99
CA SER A 310 -24.95 -4.28 -8.02
C SER A 310 -25.69 -4.35 -6.70
N GLN A 311 -25.29 -5.08 -5.66
CA GLN A 311 -25.93 -5.07 -4.31
C GLN A 311 -25.40 -6.15 -3.35
N ASN A 312 -25.27 -5.77 -2.07
CA ASN A 312 -25.22 -6.54 -0.83
C ASN A 312 -23.89 -7.22 -0.46
N ALA A 313 -23.28 -6.64 0.55
CA ALA A 313 -22.13 -7.18 1.27
C ALA A 313 -22.44 -8.57 1.89
N GLN A 314 -21.49 -9.50 1.76
CA GLN A 314 -21.45 -10.72 2.55
C GLN A 314 -20.20 -10.66 3.44
N TYR A 315 -20.38 -10.88 4.73
CA TYR A 315 -19.29 -10.95 5.70
C TYR A 315 -18.71 -12.36 5.73
N GLU A 316 -17.40 -12.48 5.71
CA GLU A 316 -16.66 -13.69 6.03
C GLU A 316 -16.27 -13.75 7.52
#